data_da29a26b8f9eb7f1da9f30a2ea331aa7
#
_entry.id   da29a26b8f9eb7f1da9f30a2ea331aa7
#
_cell.length_a   1.000
_cell.length_b   1.000
_cell.length_c   1.000
_cell.angle_alpha   90.00
_cell.angle_beta   90.00
_cell.angle_gamma   90.00
#
_symmetry.space_group_name_H-M   'P 1'
#
loop_
_entity.id
_entity.type
_entity.pdbx_description
1 polymer ?
#
loop_
_entity_poly.entity_id
_entity_poly.type
_entity_poly.pdbx_seq_one_letter_code
_entity_poly.pdbx_strand_id
1 'polypeptide(L)'
;MNPMSMDRDEPTSLSSVSTNHPLEQFILLAKGAKGSACAELIKQVLEAPGVHVFGELLEMPNIKELETGPYATHFKTLNLFAYGTYKDYLENKSEYLELNPVQCKKLQHLTIATLATQEKCIPYSVLLEELDIKNVRDLEDLIIEAIYADIIHGKLDQECKRVEVDVALGRDARLEDAAAIADVLADWCNACETVLSSVDRHIQRANHHKQRSIRHQQTIEQEIGFIKKTLKAQAENEESASGGGSETHSAPKKNSRAVNKIRVTLRSRGSTKCEVMSQGREEEA
;
A
#
# COMPACT_ATOMS: atom_id res chain seq x y z
N MET A 1 -0.84 -47.91 -7.00
CA MET A 1 -0.03 -46.71 -7.25
C MET A 1 -0.51 -46.09 -8.54
N ASN A 2 -1.41 -45.13 -8.45
CA ASN A 2 -1.91 -44.37 -9.59
C ASN A 2 -1.26 -42.96 -9.53
N PRO A 3 -0.67 -42.49 -10.65
CA PRO A 3 -0.15 -41.12 -10.68
C PRO A 3 -1.32 -40.14 -10.86
N MET A 4 -1.36 -39.16 -9.95
CA MET A 4 -2.22 -37.99 -10.00
C MET A 4 -1.92 -37.20 -11.27
N SER A 5 -2.91 -37.08 -12.14
CA SER A 5 -2.92 -36.16 -13.27
C SER A 5 -3.02 -34.73 -12.73
N MET A 6 -1.99 -33.94 -12.96
CA MET A 6 -2.02 -32.49 -12.81
C MET A 6 -2.86 -31.91 -13.94
N ASP A 7 -4.03 -31.42 -13.58
CA ASP A 7 -4.80 -30.53 -14.43
C ASP A 7 -4.01 -29.23 -14.63
N ARG A 8 -3.62 -28.99 -15.89
CA ARG A 8 -3.10 -27.70 -16.32
C ARG A 8 -4.28 -26.77 -16.45
N ASP A 9 -4.37 -25.80 -15.54
CA ASP A 9 -5.22 -24.65 -15.72
C ASP A 9 -4.83 -23.91 -17.01
N GLU A 10 -5.69 -24.00 -18.00
CA GLU A 10 -5.61 -23.17 -19.21
C GLU A 10 -5.68 -21.70 -18.80
N PRO A 11 -4.87 -20.82 -19.41
CA PRO A 11 -5.00 -19.40 -19.18
C PRO A 11 -6.35 -18.94 -19.71
N THR A 12 -7.20 -18.52 -18.78
CA THR A 12 -8.47 -17.83 -19.06
C THR A 12 -8.20 -16.74 -20.09
N SER A 13 -8.76 -16.93 -21.27
CA SER A 13 -8.77 -15.94 -22.34
C SER A 13 -9.28 -14.62 -21.75
N LEU A 14 -8.39 -13.62 -21.65
CA LEU A 14 -8.77 -12.23 -21.44
C LEU A 14 -9.77 -11.88 -22.54
N SER A 15 -11.06 -11.94 -22.20
CA SER A 15 -12.11 -11.37 -23.02
C SER A 15 -11.68 -9.94 -23.31
N SER A 16 -11.42 -9.65 -24.59
CA SER A 16 -11.27 -8.30 -25.09
C SER A 16 -12.55 -7.53 -24.74
N VAL A 17 -12.53 -6.90 -23.57
CA VAL A 17 -13.47 -5.82 -23.28
C VAL A 17 -13.14 -4.78 -24.34
N SER A 18 -14.00 -4.64 -25.33
CA SER A 18 -13.98 -3.50 -26.24
C SER A 18 -14.33 -2.28 -25.40
N THR A 19 -13.33 -1.75 -24.71
CA THR A 19 -13.40 -0.43 -24.12
C THR A 19 -13.43 0.53 -25.30
N ASN A 20 -14.65 0.94 -25.70
CA ASN A 20 -14.81 2.13 -26.53
C ASN A 20 -14.19 3.28 -25.73
N HIS A 21 -12.88 3.47 -25.90
CA HIS A 21 -12.18 4.57 -25.28
C HIS A 21 -12.81 5.85 -25.84
N PRO A 22 -13.43 6.70 -25.02
CA PRO A 22 -14.16 7.87 -25.53
C PRO A 22 -13.25 8.78 -26.37
N LEU A 23 -11.92 8.70 -26.20
CA LEU A 23 -10.94 9.41 -26.99
C LEU A 23 -10.79 8.86 -28.42
N GLU A 24 -10.99 7.56 -28.68
CA GLU A 24 -10.79 6.95 -30.00
C GLU A 24 -11.63 7.62 -31.10
N GLN A 25 -12.85 8.01 -30.80
CA GLN A 25 -13.73 8.70 -31.72
C GLN A 25 -13.14 10.05 -32.14
N PHE A 26 -12.57 10.78 -31.18
CA PHE A 26 -11.95 12.05 -31.42
C PHE A 26 -10.63 11.92 -32.20
N ILE A 27 -9.85 10.88 -31.95
CA ILE A 27 -8.63 10.56 -32.70
C ILE A 27 -8.95 10.27 -34.17
N LEU A 28 -10.01 9.50 -34.42
CA LEU A 28 -10.46 9.20 -35.78
C LEU A 28 -10.91 10.47 -36.51
N LEU A 29 -11.65 11.37 -35.85
CA LEU A 29 -12.04 12.66 -36.39
C LEU A 29 -10.84 13.58 -36.65
N ALA A 30 -9.85 13.59 -35.73
CA ALA A 30 -8.62 14.38 -35.84
C ALA A 30 -7.77 14.00 -37.06
N LYS A 31 -7.80 12.72 -37.50
CA LYS A 31 -7.12 12.28 -38.73
C LYS A 31 -7.61 13.00 -39.98
N GLY A 32 -8.90 13.34 -40.05
CA GLY A 32 -9.52 14.00 -41.17
C GLY A 32 -9.67 15.51 -41.02
N ALA A 33 -9.52 16.05 -39.81
CA ALA A 33 -9.72 17.46 -39.52
C ALA A 33 -8.47 18.28 -39.82
N LYS A 34 -8.64 19.55 -40.25
CA LYS A 34 -7.54 20.53 -40.47
C LYS A 34 -7.98 21.95 -40.07
N GLY A 35 -7.03 22.76 -39.58
CA GLY A 35 -7.25 24.16 -39.26
C GLY A 35 -8.40 24.40 -38.28
N SER A 36 -9.44 25.11 -38.69
CA SER A 36 -10.60 25.46 -37.85
C SER A 36 -11.40 24.22 -37.34
N ALA A 37 -11.44 23.15 -38.12
CA ALA A 37 -12.12 21.91 -37.73
C ALA A 37 -11.38 21.24 -36.56
N CYS A 38 -10.03 21.28 -36.53
CA CYS A 38 -9.24 20.81 -35.40
C CYS A 38 -9.47 21.67 -34.16
N ALA A 39 -9.57 22.99 -34.31
CA ALA A 39 -9.84 23.88 -33.18
C ALA A 39 -11.20 23.60 -32.53
N GLU A 40 -12.23 23.34 -33.32
CA GLU A 40 -13.56 22.99 -32.82
C GLU A 40 -13.57 21.59 -32.18
N LEU A 41 -12.84 20.64 -32.78
CA LEU A 41 -12.64 19.32 -32.21
C LEU A 41 -11.99 19.38 -30.81
N ILE A 42 -10.97 20.23 -30.62
CA ILE A 42 -10.34 20.43 -29.33
C ILE A 42 -11.37 20.89 -28.29
N LYS A 43 -12.22 21.86 -28.61
CA LYS A 43 -13.26 22.32 -27.68
C LYS A 43 -14.20 21.18 -27.28
N GLN A 44 -14.64 20.38 -28.26
CA GLN A 44 -15.51 19.23 -27.99
C GLN A 44 -14.84 18.18 -27.11
N VAL A 45 -13.56 17.88 -27.32
CA VAL A 45 -12.78 16.95 -26.49
C VAL A 45 -12.65 17.45 -25.06
N LEU A 46 -12.40 18.75 -24.88
CA LEU A 46 -12.30 19.36 -23.54
C LEU A 46 -13.62 19.32 -22.78
N GLU A 47 -14.78 19.33 -23.48
CA GLU A 47 -16.11 19.21 -22.87
C GLU A 47 -16.56 17.76 -22.67
N ALA A 48 -16.00 16.82 -23.44
CA ALA A 48 -16.45 15.44 -23.45
C ALA A 48 -16.26 14.78 -22.07
N PRO A 49 -17.28 14.16 -21.48
CA PRO A 49 -17.14 13.43 -20.23
C PRO A 49 -16.29 12.17 -20.43
N GLY A 50 -15.53 11.78 -19.40
CA GLY A 50 -14.71 10.57 -19.40
C GLY A 50 -13.41 10.64 -20.21
N VAL A 51 -13.10 11.76 -20.86
CA VAL A 51 -11.80 11.99 -21.52
C VAL A 51 -10.91 12.80 -20.59
N HIS A 52 -9.88 12.17 -20.05
CA HIS A 52 -8.96 12.79 -19.08
C HIS A 52 -7.49 12.73 -19.50
N VAL A 53 -7.20 11.97 -20.56
CA VAL A 53 -5.87 11.81 -21.16
C VAL A 53 -5.91 12.37 -22.57
N PHE A 54 -4.96 13.21 -22.94
CA PHE A 54 -4.95 13.97 -24.19
C PHE A 54 -3.67 13.77 -25.01
N GLY A 55 -2.68 13.00 -24.49
CA GLY A 55 -1.37 12.83 -25.09
C GLY A 55 -1.42 12.33 -26.53
N GLU A 56 -2.25 11.30 -26.80
CA GLU A 56 -2.40 10.77 -28.16
C GLU A 56 -2.94 11.82 -29.15
N LEU A 57 -3.86 12.68 -28.68
CA LEU A 57 -4.40 13.76 -29.49
C LEU A 57 -3.35 14.83 -29.75
N LEU A 58 -2.52 15.18 -28.74
CA LEU A 58 -1.42 16.13 -28.86
C LEU A 58 -0.33 15.67 -29.85
N GLU A 59 -0.12 14.36 -29.97
CA GLU A 59 0.87 13.80 -30.90
C GLU A 59 0.43 13.79 -32.35
N MET A 60 -0.86 14.01 -32.62
CA MET A 60 -1.39 14.02 -33.98
C MET A 60 -0.77 15.16 -34.81
N PRO A 61 -0.30 14.89 -36.05
CA PRO A 61 0.36 15.91 -36.90
C PRO A 61 -0.56 17.08 -37.19
N ASN A 62 -1.85 16.83 -37.43
CA ASN A 62 -2.84 17.88 -37.73
C ASN A 62 -3.07 18.82 -36.52
N ILE A 63 -2.91 18.33 -35.32
CA ILE A 63 -3.05 19.09 -34.06
C ILE A 63 -1.74 19.87 -33.79
N LYS A 64 -0.58 19.24 -34.02
CA LYS A 64 0.73 19.92 -33.91
C LYS A 64 0.88 21.10 -34.91
N GLU A 65 0.29 21.02 -36.08
CA GLU A 65 0.26 22.14 -37.05
C GLU A 65 -0.43 23.39 -36.48
N LEU A 66 -1.33 23.25 -35.49
CA LEU A 66 -2.00 24.40 -34.87
C LEU A 66 -1.08 25.21 -33.97
N GLU A 67 0.05 24.67 -33.53
CA GLU A 67 1.00 25.34 -32.63
C GLU A 67 1.53 26.63 -33.24
N THR A 68 1.83 26.61 -34.58
CA THR A 68 2.39 27.73 -35.31
C THR A 68 1.34 28.58 -36.04
N GLY A 69 0.05 28.21 -35.92
CA GLY A 69 -1.04 28.83 -36.66
C GLY A 69 -1.89 29.83 -35.86
N PRO A 70 -2.96 30.35 -36.45
CA PRO A 70 -3.89 31.30 -35.81
C PRO A 70 -4.69 30.64 -34.67
N TYR A 71 -4.63 29.33 -34.55
CA TYR A 71 -5.29 28.56 -33.51
C TYR A 71 -4.35 28.07 -32.40
N ALA A 72 -3.19 28.71 -32.25
CA ALA A 72 -2.18 28.35 -31.24
C ALA A 72 -2.75 28.35 -29.79
N THR A 73 -3.72 29.23 -29.49
CA THR A 73 -4.40 29.28 -28.20
C THR A 73 -5.15 27.99 -27.89
N HIS A 74 -5.74 27.32 -28.91
CA HIS A 74 -6.44 26.04 -28.73
C HIS A 74 -5.42 24.93 -28.40
N PHE A 75 -4.30 24.90 -29.09
CA PHE A 75 -3.22 23.93 -28.81
C PHE A 75 -2.63 24.14 -27.42
N LYS A 76 -2.36 25.38 -27.00
CA LYS A 76 -1.90 25.72 -25.67
C LYS A 76 -2.89 25.30 -24.60
N THR A 77 -4.20 25.51 -24.83
CA THR A 77 -5.25 25.07 -23.90
C THR A 77 -5.30 23.54 -23.79
N LEU A 78 -5.17 22.80 -24.89
CA LEU A 78 -5.11 21.35 -24.87
C LEU A 78 -3.87 20.85 -24.07
N ASN A 79 -2.73 21.52 -24.27
CA ASN A 79 -1.49 21.22 -23.53
C ASN A 79 -1.65 21.50 -22.01
N LEU A 80 -2.37 22.57 -21.64
CA LEU A 80 -2.71 22.86 -20.26
C LEU A 80 -3.54 21.71 -19.64
N PHE A 81 -4.54 21.19 -20.34
CA PHE A 81 -5.36 20.09 -19.86
C PHE A 81 -4.57 18.78 -19.75
N ALA A 82 -3.58 18.54 -20.58
CA ALA A 82 -2.71 17.37 -20.52
C ALA A 82 -1.75 17.43 -19.29
N TYR A 83 -1.09 18.56 -19.08
CA TYR A 83 0.05 18.64 -18.17
C TYR A 83 -0.06 19.72 -17.09
N GLY A 84 -0.90 20.75 -17.29
CA GLY A 84 -1.00 21.89 -16.41
C GLY A 84 -2.03 21.74 -15.30
N THR A 85 -2.12 22.76 -14.45
CA THR A 85 -3.05 22.87 -13.32
C THR A 85 -4.02 24.02 -13.53
N TYR A 86 -5.06 24.09 -12.68
CA TYR A 86 -6.01 25.21 -12.71
C TYR A 86 -5.36 26.53 -12.29
N LYS A 87 -4.35 26.48 -11.42
CA LYS A 87 -3.53 27.63 -11.03
C LYS A 87 -2.77 28.20 -12.21
N ASP A 88 -2.14 27.36 -13.04
CA ASP A 88 -1.45 27.79 -14.27
C ASP A 88 -2.39 28.52 -15.22
N TYR A 89 -3.66 28.07 -15.31
CA TYR A 89 -4.69 28.75 -16.09
C TYR A 89 -4.99 30.15 -15.54
N LEU A 90 -5.12 30.30 -14.21
CA LEU A 90 -5.42 31.59 -13.57
C LEU A 90 -4.29 32.60 -13.75
N GLU A 91 -3.03 32.15 -13.64
CA GLU A 91 -1.85 33.00 -13.79
C GLU A 91 -1.67 33.51 -15.22
N ASN A 92 -1.98 32.68 -16.22
CA ASN A 92 -1.73 33.00 -17.63
C ASN A 92 -3.02 33.03 -18.48
N LYS A 93 -4.10 33.53 -17.91
CA LYS A 93 -5.45 33.53 -18.53
C LYS A 93 -5.49 34.14 -19.93
N SER A 94 -4.59 35.07 -20.25
CA SER A 94 -4.50 35.73 -21.55
C SER A 94 -3.93 34.82 -22.66
N GLU A 95 -3.23 33.74 -22.32
CA GLU A 95 -2.62 32.82 -23.29
C GLU A 95 -3.53 31.68 -23.70
N TYR A 96 -4.57 31.42 -22.90
CA TYR A 96 -5.49 30.30 -23.07
C TYR A 96 -6.85 30.76 -23.59
N LEU A 97 -7.65 29.79 -24.03
CA LEU A 97 -9.05 30.02 -24.34
C LEU A 97 -9.85 30.35 -23.07
N GLU A 98 -10.90 31.14 -23.23
CA GLU A 98 -11.88 31.30 -22.18
C GLU A 98 -12.65 29.99 -21.97
N LEU A 99 -12.48 29.41 -20.77
CA LEU A 99 -13.05 28.10 -20.46
C LEU A 99 -14.52 28.19 -20.06
N ASN A 100 -15.32 27.28 -20.56
CA ASN A 100 -16.69 27.07 -20.10
C ASN A 100 -16.72 26.53 -18.67
N PRO A 101 -17.82 26.70 -17.90
CA PRO A 101 -17.92 26.14 -16.53
C PRO A 101 -17.66 24.63 -16.45
N VAL A 102 -18.03 23.87 -17.49
CA VAL A 102 -17.79 22.41 -17.56
C VAL A 102 -16.28 22.13 -17.72
N GLN A 103 -15.62 22.87 -18.60
CA GLN A 103 -14.18 22.79 -18.81
C GLN A 103 -13.38 23.23 -17.56
N CYS A 104 -13.84 24.29 -16.87
CA CYS A 104 -13.24 24.71 -15.61
C CYS A 104 -13.30 23.61 -14.56
N LYS A 105 -14.47 23.01 -14.34
CA LYS A 105 -14.64 21.87 -13.42
C LYS A 105 -13.73 20.70 -13.79
N LYS A 106 -13.68 20.36 -15.07
CA LYS A 106 -12.82 19.28 -15.58
C LYS A 106 -11.33 19.55 -15.28
N LEU A 107 -10.86 20.79 -15.50
CA LEU A 107 -9.49 21.17 -15.18
C LEU A 107 -9.23 21.15 -13.66
N GLN A 108 -10.20 21.55 -12.86
CA GLN A 108 -10.15 21.43 -11.39
C GLN A 108 -10.05 19.97 -10.95
N HIS A 109 -10.82 19.05 -11.52
CA HIS A 109 -10.72 17.62 -11.26
C HIS A 109 -9.34 17.05 -11.63
N LEU A 110 -8.79 17.44 -12.79
CA LEU A 110 -7.45 17.05 -13.21
C LEU A 110 -6.37 17.59 -12.28
N THR A 111 -6.57 18.80 -11.74
CA THR A 111 -5.67 19.38 -10.73
C THR A 111 -5.68 18.57 -9.43
N ILE A 112 -6.87 18.16 -8.96
CA ILE A 112 -6.98 17.27 -7.79
C ILE A 112 -6.23 15.95 -8.06
N ALA A 113 -6.36 15.35 -9.25
CA ALA A 113 -5.63 14.14 -9.61
C ALA A 113 -4.11 14.36 -9.57
N THR A 114 -3.61 15.51 -10.03
CA THR A 114 -2.17 15.84 -9.96
C THR A 114 -1.68 15.96 -8.52
N LEU A 115 -2.42 16.68 -7.67
CA LEU A 115 -2.06 16.82 -6.26
C LEU A 115 -2.09 15.45 -5.54
N ALA A 116 -3.03 14.59 -5.90
CA ALA A 116 -3.13 13.24 -5.35
C ALA A 116 -1.96 12.31 -5.73
N THR A 117 -1.25 12.59 -6.83
CA THR A 117 -0.01 11.86 -7.16
C THR A 117 1.19 12.30 -6.32
N GLN A 118 1.15 13.52 -5.77
CA GLN A 118 2.23 14.07 -4.95
C GLN A 118 2.06 13.68 -3.47
N GLU A 119 0.85 13.84 -2.94
CA GLU A 119 0.54 13.59 -1.53
C GLU A 119 -0.74 12.75 -1.37
N LYS A 120 -0.64 11.70 -0.55
CA LYS A 120 -1.78 10.82 -0.23
C LYS A 120 -2.85 11.50 0.63
N CYS A 121 -2.44 12.44 1.47
CA CYS A 121 -3.30 13.17 2.39
C CYS A 121 -3.22 14.66 2.08
N ILE A 122 -4.19 15.19 1.35
CA ILE A 122 -4.19 16.57 0.88
C ILE A 122 -5.03 17.43 1.82
N PRO A 123 -4.44 18.46 2.48
CA PRO A 123 -5.19 19.38 3.32
C PRO A 123 -6.16 20.24 2.48
N TYR A 124 -7.32 20.56 3.04
CA TYR A 124 -8.29 21.45 2.38
C TYR A 124 -7.70 22.84 2.06
N SER A 125 -6.78 23.34 2.88
CA SER A 125 -6.13 24.63 2.64
C SER A 125 -5.39 24.69 1.32
N VAL A 126 -4.67 23.62 0.98
CA VAL A 126 -3.94 23.48 -0.30
C VAL A 126 -4.93 23.42 -1.46
N LEU A 127 -5.99 22.62 -1.33
CA LEU A 127 -7.01 22.50 -2.38
C LEU A 127 -7.76 23.80 -2.63
N LEU A 128 -8.11 24.54 -1.57
CA LEU A 128 -8.80 25.84 -1.68
C LEU A 128 -7.92 26.86 -2.42
N GLU A 129 -6.62 26.86 -2.15
CA GLU A 129 -5.66 27.76 -2.81
C GLU A 129 -5.44 27.38 -4.29
N GLU A 130 -5.15 26.11 -4.57
CA GLU A 130 -4.82 25.63 -5.92
C GLU A 130 -6.02 25.66 -6.88
N LEU A 131 -7.25 25.52 -6.34
CA LEU A 131 -8.49 25.52 -7.13
C LEU A 131 -9.22 26.88 -7.12
N ASP A 132 -8.69 27.89 -6.41
CA ASP A 132 -9.34 29.21 -6.19
C ASP A 132 -10.80 29.10 -5.70
N ILE A 133 -11.05 28.16 -4.78
CA ILE A 133 -12.36 27.94 -4.18
C ILE A 133 -12.39 28.61 -2.81
N LYS A 134 -13.42 29.43 -2.55
CA LYS A 134 -13.55 30.18 -1.29
C LYS A 134 -14.34 29.45 -0.22
N ASN A 135 -15.19 28.53 -0.62
CA ASN A 135 -16.12 27.83 0.26
C ASN A 135 -15.75 26.36 0.37
N VAL A 136 -15.60 25.88 1.60
CA VAL A 136 -15.30 24.46 1.88
C VAL A 136 -16.39 23.53 1.32
N ARG A 137 -17.64 23.95 1.34
CA ARG A 137 -18.77 23.16 0.83
C ARG A 137 -18.64 22.89 -0.68
N ASP A 138 -18.30 23.95 -1.42
CA ASP A 138 -18.13 23.82 -2.87
C ASP A 138 -16.91 22.94 -3.21
N LEU A 139 -15.87 22.98 -2.36
CA LEU A 139 -14.72 22.07 -2.47
C LEU A 139 -15.13 20.60 -2.22
N GLU A 140 -15.88 20.35 -1.15
CA GLU A 140 -16.36 18.99 -0.83
C GLU A 140 -17.26 18.45 -1.95
N ASP A 141 -18.17 19.26 -2.47
CA ASP A 141 -19.04 18.87 -3.58
C ASP A 141 -18.21 18.57 -4.85
N LEU A 142 -17.16 19.35 -5.15
CA LEU A 142 -16.25 19.10 -6.27
C LEU A 142 -15.46 17.77 -6.10
N ILE A 143 -14.98 17.48 -4.88
CA ILE A 143 -14.27 16.24 -4.59
C ILE A 143 -15.21 15.04 -4.71
N ILE A 144 -16.44 15.16 -4.26
CA ILE A 144 -17.47 14.14 -4.40
C ILE A 144 -17.76 13.88 -5.88
N GLU A 145 -17.89 14.94 -6.70
CA GLU A 145 -18.04 14.81 -8.15
C GLU A 145 -16.85 14.06 -8.78
N ALA A 146 -15.60 14.35 -8.35
CA ALA A 146 -14.40 13.67 -8.82
C ALA A 146 -14.37 12.17 -8.45
N ILE A 147 -14.87 11.81 -7.26
CA ILE A 147 -15.00 10.41 -6.82
C ILE A 147 -16.06 9.68 -7.68
N TYR A 148 -17.21 10.30 -7.93
CA TYR A 148 -18.26 9.69 -8.77
C TYR A 148 -17.86 9.57 -10.25
N ALA A 149 -16.95 10.44 -10.72
CA ALA A 149 -16.39 10.37 -12.06
C ALA A 149 -15.21 9.41 -12.19
N ASP A 150 -14.90 8.61 -11.15
CA ASP A 150 -13.77 7.68 -11.08
C ASP A 150 -12.39 8.33 -11.35
N ILE A 151 -12.28 9.64 -11.07
CA ILE A 151 -11.00 10.39 -11.22
C ILE A 151 -10.11 10.13 -10.02
N ILE A 152 -10.70 10.07 -8.82
CA ILE A 152 -10.02 9.72 -7.59
C ILE A 152 -10.85 8.71 -6.78
N HIS A 153 -10.17 7.81 -6.09
CA HIS A 153 -10.78 6.98 -5.05
C HIS A 153 -10.18 7.38 -3.71
N GLY A 154 -11.03 7.68 -2.74
CA GLY A 154 -10.54 8.16 -1.46
C GLY A 154 -11.66 8.46 -0.47
N LYS A 155 -11.31 9.10 0.62
CA LYS A 155 -12.20 9.46 1.72
C LYS A 155 -12.02 10.91 2.11
N LEU A 156 -13.13 11.56 2.46
CA LEU A 156 -13.14 12.89 3.02
C LEU A 156 -13.08 12.78 4.55
N ASP A 157 -12.03 13.34 5.15
CA ASP A 157 -11.90 13.51 6.60
C ASP A 157 -12.23 14.96 6.95
N GLN A 158 -13.52 15.20 7.23
CA GLN A 158 -14.03 16.55 7.53
C GLN A 158 -13.52 17.06 8.89
N GLU A 159 -13.24 16.16 9.83
CA GLU A 159 -12.74 16.53 11.17
C GLU A 159 -11.32 17.08 11.07
N CYS A 160 -10.45 16.38 10.35
CA CYS A 160 -9.07 16.82 10.10
C CYS A 160 -8.93 17.77 8.90
N LYS A 161 -10.02 18.07 8.19
CA LYS A 161 -10.05 18.94 7.00
C LYS A 161 -9.02 18.52 5.95
N ARG A 162 -9.06 17.27 5.55
CA ARG A 162 -8.18 16.68 4.54
C ARG A 162 -8.91 15.65 3.68
N VAL A 163 -8.34 15.39 2.52
CA VAL A 163 -8.77 14.31 1.63
C VAL A 163 -7.70 13.22 1.69
N GLU A 164 -8.11 11.99 1.97
CA GLU A 164 -7.23 10.82 1.90
C GLU A 164 -7.49 10.12 0.58
N VAL A 165 -6.51 10.13 -0.33
CA VAL A 165 -6.63 9.52 -1.65
C VAL A 165 -5.92 8.17 -1.66
N ASP A 166 -6.66 7.12 -2.04
CA ASP A 166 -6.12 5.78 -2.18
C ASP A 166 -5.58 5.53 -3.59
N VAL A 167 -6.32 5.98 -4.61
CA VAL A 167 -5.96 5.85 -6.04
C VAL A 167 -6.40 7.13 -6.77
N ALA A 168 -5.57 7.62 -7.67
CA ALA A 168 -5.90 8.70 -8.58
C ALA A 168 -5.70 8.26 -10.02
N LEU A 169 -6.50 8.84 -10.93
CA LEU A 169 -6.36 8.66 -12.36
C LEU A 169 -4.99 9.17 -12.82
N GLY A 170 -4.27 8.39 -13.63
CA GLY A 170 -3.03 8.83 -14.26
C GLY A 170 -3.31 9.89 -15.31
N ARG A 171 -2.53 10.97 -15.28
CA ARG A 171 -2.50 12.01 -16.33
C ARG A 171 -1.43 11.69 -17.37
N ASP A 172 -1.40 12.50 -18.42
CA ASP A 172 -0.36 12.43 -19.42
C ASP A 172 1.03 12.73 -18.82
N ALA A 173 2.03 11.93 -19.20
CA ALA A 173 3.42 12.11 -18.79
C ALA A 173 4.24 12.70 -19.95
N ARG A 174 5.10 13.65 -19.64
CA ARG A 174 6.05 14.19 -20.62
C ARG A 174 7.21 13.23 -20.80
N LEU A 175 7.86 13.29 -21.95
CA LEU A 175 9.07 12.48 -22.18
C LEU A 175 10.19 12.81 -21.17
N GLU A 176 10.22 14.04 -20.68
CA GLU A 176 11.16 14.51 -19.64
C GLU A 176 10.94 13.81 -18.30
N ASP A 177 9.70 13.42 -17.98
CA ASP A 177 9.32 12.78 -16.73
C ASP A 177 9.70 11.27 -16.71
N ALA A 178 10.09 10.71 -17.86
CA ALA A 178 10.40 9.28 -17.98
C ALA A 178 11.56 8.83 -17.06
N ALA A 179 12.55 9.70 -16.85
CA ALA A 179 13.65 9.41 -15.93
C ALA A 179 13.17 9.35 -14.48
N ALA A 180 12.35 10.30 -14.04
CA ALA A 180 11.78 10.32 -12.69
C ALA A 180 10.86 9.10 -12.44
N ILE A 181 10.07 8.70 -13.44
CA ILE A 181 9.23 7.51 -13.37
C ILE A 181 10.11 6.24 -13.20
N ALA A 182 11.21 6.15 -13.96
CA ALA A 182 12.14 5.02 -13.83
C ALA A 182 12.78 4.95 -12.44
N ASP A 183 13.16 6.08 -11.86
CA ASP A 183 13.72 6.16 -10.51
C ASP A 183 12.70 5.70 -9.45
N VAL A 184 11.45 6.15 -9.53
CA VAL A 184 10.37 5.71 -8.63
C VAL A 184 10.14 4.20 -8.72
N LEU A 185 10.15 3.62 -9.92
CA LEU A 185 10.02 2.18 -10.12
C LEU A 185 11.22 1.41 -9.55
N ALA A 186 12.44 1.94 -9.72
CA ALA A 186 13.64 1.36 -9.13
C ALA A 186 13.58 1.35 -7.59
N ASP A 187 13.15 2.46 -6.99
CA ASP A 187 12.98 2.55 -5.53
C ASP A 187 11.93 1.57 -5.02
N TRP A 188 10.84 1.39 -5.76
CA TRP A 188 9.83 0.39 -5.41
C TRP A 188 10.38 -1.05 -5.47
N CYS A 189 11.16 -1.39 -6.49
CA CYS A 189 11.84 -2.68 -6.60
C CYS A 189 12.78 -2.91 -5.41
N ASN A 190 13.61 -1.91 -5.07
CA ASN A 190 14.53 -1.97 -3.92
C ASN A 190 13.77 -2.16 -2.60
N ALA A 191 12.62 -1.50 -2.42
CA ALA A 191 11.77 -1.67 -1.26
C ALA A 191 11.22 -3.10 -1.16
N CYS A 192 10.77 -3.70 -2.28
CA CYS A 192 10.32 -5.09 -2.34
C CYS A 192 11.44 -6.08 -1.94
N GLU A 193 12.65 -5.90 -2.47
CA GLU A 193 13.81 -6.74 -2.14
C GLU A 193 14.17 -6.63 -0.65
N THR A 194 14.09 -5.43 -0.09
CA THR A 194 14.34 -5.18 1.34
C THR A 194 13.33 -5.93 2.21
N VAL A 195 12.05 -5.89 1.84
CA VAL A 195 10.98 -6.62 2.54
C VAL A 195 11.22 -8.12 2.47
N LEU A 196 11.52 -8.67 1.28
CA LEU A 196 11.81 -10.10 1.09
C LEU A 196 13.00 -10.54 1.96
N SER A 197 14.10 -9.79 1.93
CA SER A 197 15.29 -10.06 2.77
C SER A 197 14.96 -10.01 4.27
N SER A 198 14.07 -9.12 4.68
CA SER A 198 13.60 -9.02 6.05
C SER A 198 12.78 -10.26 6.46
N VAL A 199 11.86 -10.70 5.59
CA VAL A 199 11.05 -11.91 5.82
C VAL A 199 11.94 -13.13 5.94
N ASP A 200 12.90 -13.33 5.05
CA ASP A 200 13.85 -14.47 5.10
C ASP A 200 14.64 -14.48 6.41
N ARG A 201 15.10 -13.31 6.85
CA ARG A 201 15.81 -13.16 8.13
C ARG A 201 14.92 -13.53 9.33
N HIS A 202 13.63 -13.16 9.28
CA HIS A 202 12.66 -13.55 10.30
C HIS A 202 12.40 -15.05 10.31
N ILE A 203 12.28 -15.69 9.16
CA ILE A 203 12.12 -17.14 9.02
C ILE A 203 13.34 -17.86 9.61
N GLN A 204 14.57 -17.44 9.27
CA GLN A 204 15.79 -18.03 9.81
C GLN A 204 15.87 -17.90 11.34
N ARG A 205 15.52 -16.73 11.88
CA ARG A 205 15.48 -16.52 13.34
C ARG A 205 14.46 -17.43 14.02
N ALA A 206 13.26 -17.54 13.45
CA ALA A 206 12.20 -18.39 13.97
C ALA A 206 12.63 -19.90 13.95
N ASN A 207 13.21 -20.36 12.85
CA ASN A 207 13.72 -21.72 12.71
C ASN A 207 14.85 -22.00 13.73
N HIS A 208 15.78 -21.11 13.88
CA HIS A 208 16.87 -21.22 14.87
C HIS A 208 16.32 -21.27 16.31
N HIS A 209 15.33 -20.40 16.61
CA HIS A 209 14.69 -20.43 17.94
C HIS A 209 13.96 -21.75 18.18
N LYS A 210 13.23 -22.26 17.20
CA LYS A 210 12.54 -23.55 17.27
C LYS A 210 13.53 -24.70 17.50
N GLN A 211 14.63 -24.74 16.75
CA GLN A 211 15.67 -25.76 16.92
C GLN A 211 16.30 -25.69 18.31
N ARG A 212 16.60 -24.48 18.82
CA ARG A 212 17.14 -24.29 20.16
C ARG A 212 16.16 -24.82 21.24
N SER A 213 14.88 -24.49 21.10
CA SER A 213 13.83 -24.96 22.01
C SER A 213 13.71 -26.49 22.02
N ILE A 214 13.73 -27.12 20.83
CA ILE A 214 13.69 -28.61 20.71
C ILE A 214 14.92 -29.24 21.39
N ARG A 215 16.12 -28.73 21.14
CA ARG A 215 17.35 -29.25 21.78
C ARG A 215 17.28 -29.13 23.30
N HIS A 216 16.81 -27.99 23.79
CA HIS A 216 16.67 -27.77 25.24
C HIS A 216 15.67 -28.75 25.84
N GLN A 217 14.54 -29.01 25.19
CA GLN A 217 13.55 -29.95 25.62
C GLN A 217 14.11 -31.39 25.64
N GLN A 218 14.86 -31.80 24.60
CA GLN A 218 15.52 -33.11 24.56
C GLN A 218 16.53 -33.27 25.69
N THR A 219 17.31 -32.23 26.00
CA THR A 219 18.24 -32.27 27.14
C THR A 219 17.51 -32.47 28.48
N ILE A 220 16.45 -31.72 28.71
CA ILE A 220 15.63 -31.87 29.92
C ILE A 220 15.04 -33.29 30.01
N GLU A 221 14.51 -33.84 28.95
CA GLU A 221 13.98 -35.20 28.90
C GLU A 221 15.05 -36.26 29.23
N GLN A 222 16.28 -36.08 28.72
CA GLN A 222 17.43 -36.95 29.02
C GLN A 222 17.81 -36.86 30.51
N GLU A 223 17.90 -35.66 31.07
CA GLU A 223 18.18 -35.44 32.52
C GLU A 223 17.11 -36.06 33.39
N ILE A 224 15.84 -35.88 33.06
CA ILE A 224 14.71 -36.51 33.79
C ILE A 224 14.79 -38.05 33.72
N GLY A 225 15.13 -38.57 32.53
CA GLY A 225 15.35 -40.02 32.34
C GLY A 225 16.51 -40.57 33.17
N PHE A 226 17.61 -39.82 33.27
CA PHE A 226 18.74 -40.18 34.12
C PHE A 226 18.37 -40.15 35.63
N ILE A 227 17.75 -39.08 36.09
CA ILE A 227 17.31 -38.94 37.48
C ILE A 227 16.31 -40.07 37.86
N LYS A 228 15.38 -40.41 36.97
CA LYS A 228 14.45 -41.55 37.23
C LYS A 228 15.16 -42.88 37.35
N LYS A 229 16.20 -43.13 36.52
CA LYS A 229 17.00 -44.37 36.59
C LYS A 229 17.82 -44.44 37.88
N THR A 230 18.44 -43.33 38.31
CA THR A 230 19.22 -43.29 39.55
C THR A 230 18.35 -43.48 40.78
N LEU A 231 17.19 -42.83 40.81
CA LEU A 231 16.21 -43.02 41.91
C LEU A 231 15.69 -44.48 42.01
N LYS A 232 15.45 -45.11 40.85
CA LYS A 232 15.02 -46.52 40.82
C LYS A 232 16.12 -47.46 41.33
N ALA A 233 17.37 -47.25 40.89
CA ALA A 233 18.52 -48.02 41.35
C ALA A 233 18.78 -47.81 42.86
N GLN A 234 18.54 -46.65 43.42
CA GLN A 234 18.63 -46.39 44.86
C GLN A 234 17.53 -47.11 45.63
N ALA A 235 16.28 -47.10 45.15
CA ALA A 235 15.17 -47.82 45.76
C ALA A 235 15.38 -49.34 45.77
N GLU A 236 15.90 -49.90 44.64
CA GLU A 236 16.23 -51.33 44.56
C GLU A 236 17.39 -51.74 45.49
N ASN A 237 18.36 -50.84 45.74
CA ASN A 237 19.42 -51.06 46.73
C ASN A 237 18.94 -50.96 48.16
N GLU A 238 17.96 -50.10 48.48
CA GLU A 238 17.37 -50.00 49.81
C GLU A 238 16.48 -51.21 50.12
N GLU A 239 15.75 -51.75 49.16
CA GLU A 239 14.97 -53.00 49.34
C GLU A 239 15.89 -54.22 49.53
N SER A 240 17.03 -54.30 48.87
CA SER A 240 18.01 -55.39 49.05
C SER A 240 18.80 -55.30 50.35
N ALA A 241 18.88 -54.09 50.95
CA ALA A 241 19.55 -53.90 52.24
C ALA A 241 18.61 -54.21 53.48
N SER A 242 17.28 -54.21 53.28
CA SER A 242 16.30 -54.50 54.37
C SER A 242 15.92 -55.96 54.51
N GLY A 243 16.51 -56.84 53.71
CA GLY A 243 16.21 -58.31 53.73
C GLY A 243 17.05 -59.16 54.65
N GLY A 244 17.70 -58.65 55.66
CA GLY A 244 18.53 -59.48 56.58
C GLY A 244 18.61 -58.95 58.01
N GLY A 245 17.75 -59.42 58.93
CA GLY A 245 17.99 -59.13 60.34
C GLY A 245 16.72 -59.15 61.23
N SER A 246 16.55 -60.27 61.80
CA SER A 246 15.56 -60.63 62.83
C SER A 246 15.52 -59.71 64.09
N GLU A 247 14.29 -59.44 64.53
CA GLU A 247 13.82 -59.20 65.91
C GLU A 247 14.76 -58.54 66.91
N THR A 248 14.35 -57.39 67.50
CA THR A 248 13.96 -57.26 68.92
C THR A 248 13.43 -55.87 69.29
N HIS A 249 12.44 -55.85 70.17
CA HIS A 249 11.74 -54.77 70.82
C HIS A 249 12.53 -53.50 71.20
N SER A 250 11.98 -52.36 70.88
CA SER A 250 11.51 -51.34 71.85
C SER A 250 11.18 -50.00 71.11
N ALA A 251 9.96 -49.51 71.32
CA ALA A 251 9.54 -48.15 71.07
C ALA A 251 10.01 -47.23 72.22
N PRO A 252 9.90 -45.90 72.16
CA PRO A 252 9.60 -44.95 71.06
C PRO A 252 10.55 -43.70 71.11
N LYS A 253 10.63 -42.94 70.04
CA LYS A 253 10.68 -41.48 70.15
C LYS A 253 10.34 -40.83 68.82
N LYS A 254 9.30 -40.04 68.83
CA LYS A 254 8.91 -39.11 67.78
C LYS A 254 10.06 -38.09 67.49
N ASN A 255 10.49 -38.07 66.29
CA ASN A 255 11.14 -36.85 65.75
C ASN A 255 10.57 -36.60 64.35
N SER A 256 9.71 -35.60 64.28
CA SER A 256 9.15 -35.04 63.10
C SER A 256 10.23 -34.35 62.29
N ARG A 257 10.70 -34.97 61.22
CA ARG A 257 11.50 -34.28 60.19
C ARG A 257 10.57 -33.84 59.05
N ALA A 258 10.47 -32.53 58.93
CA ALA A 258 9.69 -31.86 57.92
C ALA A 258 10.13 -32.30 56.51
N VAL A 259 9.23 -32.96 55.81
CA VAL A 259 9.38 -33.20 54.37
C VAL A 259 9.10 -31.86 53.66
N ASN A 260 10.16 -31.20 53.21
CA ASN A 260 10.04 -30.03 52.33
C ASN A 260 9.40 -30.46 51.01
N LYS A 261 8.10 -30.24 50.95
CA LYS A 261 7.29 -30.40 49.76
C LYS A 261 7.66 -29.25 48.79
N ILE A 262 8.63 -29.50 47.89
CA ILE A 262 8.92 -28.58 46.79
C ILE A 262 7.68 -28.54 45.88
N ARG A 263 6.87 -27.55 46.12
CA ARG A 263 5.72 -27.22 45.25
C ARG A 263 6.25 -26.50 44.04
N VAL A 264 6.53 -27.23 42.97
CA VAL A 264 6.80 -26.64 41.65
C VAL A 264 5.52 -26.02 41.15
N THR A 265 5.34 -24.73 41.36
CA THR A 265 4.27 -23.97 40.73
C THR A 265 4.64 -23.75 39.28
N LEU A 266 4.07 -24.52 38.39
CA LEU A 266 4.01 -24.20 36.95
C LEU A 266 3.17 -22.94 36.79
N ARG A 267 3.86 -21.82 36.69
CA ARG A 267 3.24 -20.55 36.31
C ARG A 267 3.16 -20.51 34.78
N SER A 268 2.01 -20.88 34.22
CA SER A 268 1.69 -20.65 32.83
C SER A 268 1.64 -19.13 32.60
N ARG A 269 2.65 -18.59 31.98
CA ARG A 269 2.62 -17.24 31.39
C ARG A 269 2.12 -17.36 29.96
N GLY A 270 0.81 -17.34 29.82
CA GLY A 270 0.17 -16.94 28.57
C GLY A 270 -0.24 -15.50 28.71
N SER A 271 0.28 -14.68 27.90
CA SER A 271 -0.23 -13.40 27.36
C SER A 271 0.92 -12.42 27.18
N THR A 272 1.52 -12.45 26.03
CA THR A 272 2.34 -11.33 25.54
C THR A 272 1.43 -10.33 24.84
N LYS A 273 1.06 -9.31 25.60
CA LYS A 273 0.48 -8.06 25.12
C LYS A 273 1.55 -7.38 24.27
N CYS A 274 1.28 -7.20 22.98
CA CYS A 274 2.09 -6.33 22.12
C CYS A 274 1.95 -4.90 22.62
N GLU A 275 2.99 -4.41 23.24
CA GLU A 275 3.16 -3.01 23.59
C GLU A 275 4.01 -2.39 22.48
N VAL A 276 3.35 -1.60 21.65
CA VAL A 276 4.00 -0.75 20.63
C VAL A 276 4.73 0.35 21.39
N MET A 277 6.05 0.25 21.46
CA MET A 277 6.89 1.35 21.91
C MET A 277 7.04 2.36 20.76
N SER A 278 6.31 3.46 20.87
CA SER A 278 6.62 4.73 20.22
C SER A 278 7.85 5.30 20.92
N GLN A 279 9.03 5.22 20.32
CA GLN A 279 10.17 6.02 20.77
C GLN A 279 10.15 7.35 20.04
N GLY A 280 9.97 8.41 20.84
CA GLY A 280 10.13 9.79 20.46
C GLY A 280 11.55 10.08 19.99
N ARG A 281 11.58 10.94 19.00
CA ARG A 281 12.80 11.60 18.52
C ARG A 281 12.92 12.90 19.30
N GLU A 282 13.79 12.94 20.30
CA GLU A 282 14.30 14.18 20.87
C GLU A 282 15.58 14.57 20.12
N GLU A 283 15.59 15.79 19.66
CA GLU A 283 16.58 16.85 19.55
C GLU A 283 18.07 16.50 19.64
N GLU A 284 18.85 16.97 18.63
CA GLU A 284 19.99 17.84 18.89
C GLU A 284 20.53 18.51 17.60
N ALA A 285 20.64 19.85 17.72
CA ALA A 285 21.48 20.83 17.03
C ALA A 285 21.28 21.06 15.53
#